data_aadd144240a9e0ca8108c56454b7ddf6
#
_entry.id   aadd144240a9e0ca8108c56454b7ddf6
#
_cell.length_a   1.000
_cell.length_b   1.000
_cell.length_c   1.000
_cell.angle_alpha   90.00
_cell.angle_beta   90.00
_cell.angle_gamma   90.00
#
_symmetry.space_group_name_H-M   'P 1'
#
loop_
_entity.id
_entity.type
_entity.pdbx_description
1 polymer ?
#
loop_
_entity_poly.entity_id
_entity_poly.type
_entity_poly.pdbx_seq_one_letter_code
_entity_poly.pdbx_strand_id
1 'polypeptide(L)'
;MRIDFHTQMPGDLDVRWIHGSESARHNRDPEIQVHHYDEHTAILRQSKAVHYEAPFLYLLFGNDRALLVDTGATSQPELFPLRATVDRLLVGWLAAHPRDRYELLVAHSHSHSDHVAGDGQFADRPDTTVVGADQPAVMGFLGLREWPEGIAQVDLGDRVVDAVPSPGHDEPAVTWYDGSTGLLLTGDTLYPGRLYVFDWPAFTATVDRLLAFTEDRPVGHLLGAHIEMTRSPGVDYVIRTTYQPEEPPLELSLADLRALRRAIEEVGDTPGVHPYERFVLYHGVPDRHFG
;
A
#
# COMPACT_ATOMS: atom_id res chain seq x y z
N MET A 1 19.34 -22.38 -2.89
CA MET A 1 19.64 -21.76 -4.21
C MET A 1 19.10 -20.33 -4.17
N ARG A 2 19.84 -19.32 -4.69
CA ARG A 2 19.29 -17.96 -4.80
C ARG A 2 18.28 -17.89 -5.92
N ILE A 3 17.25 -17.09 -5.75
CA ILE A 3 16.18 -16.85 -6.72
C ILE A 3 16.64 -15.69 -7.62
N ASP A 4 16.39 -15.80 -8.92
CA ASP A 4 16.62 -14.71 -9.87
C ASP A 4 15.38 -13.80 -9.92
N PHE A 5 15.52 -12.57 -9.44
CA PHE A 5 14.48 -11.55 -9.45
C PHE A 5 14.64 -10.52 -10.59
N HIS A 6 15.57 -10.74 -11.52
CA HIS A 6 15.77 -9.81 -12.65
C HIS A 6 14.78 -10.03 -13.79
N THR A 7 14.15 -11.20 -13.84
CA THR A 7 13.12 -11.49 -14.83
C THR A 7 11.75 -11.18 -14.22
N GLN A 8 11.03 -10.23 -14.82
CA GLN A 8 9.70 -9.87 -14.34
C GLN A 8 8.72 -11.04 -14.51
N MET A 9 8.09 -11.42 -13.42
CA MET A 9 7.06 -12.46 -13.38
C MET A 9 5.71 -11.79 -13.07
N PRO A 10 4.76 -11.81 -14.01
CA PRO A 10 3.41 -11.35 -13.71
C PRO A 10 2.76 -12.32 -12.72
N GLY A 11 2.13 -11.76 -11.72
CA GLY A 11 1.36 -12.54 -10.75
C GLY A 11 -0.12 -12.59 -11.11
N ASP A 12 -0.92 -13.12 -10.20
CA ASP A 12 -2.37 -13.31 -10.34
C ASP A 12 -3.11 -12.34 -9.42
N LEU A 13 -4.06 -11.59 -9.98
CA LEU A 13 -5.01 -10.71 -9.27
C LEU A 13 -6.47 -11.18 -9.46
N ASP A 14 -6.69 -12.41 -9.99
CA ASP A 14 -8.03 -13.00 -10.03
C ASP A 14 -8.44 -13.44 -8.61
N VAL A 15 -8.81 -12.48 -7.81
CA VAL A 15 -9.17 -12.63 -6.41
C VAL A 15 -10.43 -11.84 -6.08
N ARG A 16 -11.34 -12.49 -5.35
CA ARG A 16 -12.44 -11.76 -4.71
C ARG A 16 -12.00 -11.34 -3.31
N TRP A 17 -11.83 -10.05 -3.14
CA TRP A 17 -11.49 -9.49 -1.85
C TRP A 17 -12.63 -9.59 -0.85
N ILE A 18 -12.30 -9.86 0.42
CA ILE A 18 -13.25 -9.76 1.52
C ILE A 18 -13.75 -8.32 1.60
N HIS A 19 -15.04 -8.13 1.65
CA HIS A 19 -15.67 -6.81 1.56
C HIS A 19 -16.64 -6.53 2.71
N GLY A 20 -16.52 -7.31 3.78
CA GLY A 20 -17.35 -7.22 4.97
C GLY A 20 -18.70 -7.92 4.82
N SER A 21 -19.57 -7.67 5.77
CA SER A 21 -20.88 -8.30 5.85
C SER A 21 -21.95 -7.30 6.33
N GLU A 22 -23.20 -7.46 5.88
CA GLU A 22 -24.36 -6.68 6.33
C GLU A 22 -24.55 -6.75 7.86
N SER A 23 -24.05 -7.80 8.48
CA SER A 23 -24.23 -8.03 9.91
C SER A 23 -23.04 -8.83 10.47
N ALA A 24 -22.56 -8.43 11.65
CA ALA A 24 -21.52 -9.14 12.35
C ALA A 24 -21.84 -10.63 12.60
N ARG A 25 -23.13 -10.98 12.71
CA ARG A 25 -23.58 -12.38 12.90
C ARG A 25 -23.37 -13.23 11.64
N HIS A 26 -23.38 -12.60 10.48
CA HIS A 26 -23.26 -13.28 9.18
C HIS A 26 -21.83 -13.17 8.62
N ASN A 27 -20.98 -12.40 9.28
CA ASN A 27 -19.59 -12.30 8.85
C ASN A 27 -18.91 -13.68 8.88
N ARG A 28 -18.23 -14.02 7.81
CA ARG A 28 -17.40 -15.24 7.66
C ARG A 28 -16.00 -14.91 7.17
N ASP A 29 -15.70 -13.62 7.00
CA ASP A 29 -14.39 -13.18 6.58
C ASP A 29 -13.36 -13.48 7.69
N PRO A 30 -12.16 -13.92 7.32
CA PRO A 30 -11.05 -13.98 8.27
C PRO A 30 -10.66 -12.55 8.70
N GLU A 31 -9.91 -12.42 9.80
CA GLU A 31 -9.36 -11.13 10.26
C GLU A 31 -8.41 -10.53 9.23
N ILE A 32 -7.70 -11.41 8.50
CA ILE A 32 -6.77 -11.06 7.42
C ILE A 32 -6.97 -12.04 6.27
N GLN A 33 -7.36 -11.53 5.10
CA GLN A 33 -7.27 -12.30 3.86
C GLN A 33 -5.84 -12.24 3.34
N VAL A 34 -5.30 -13.38 2.95
CA VAL A 34 -3.99 -13.49 2.27
C VAL A 34 -4.22 -13.98 0.85
N HIS A 35 -3.68 -13.24 -0.11
CA HIS A 35 -3.63 -13.62 -1.51
C HIS A 35 -2.17 -13.71 -1.95
N HIS A 36 -1.78 -14.82 -2.54
CA HIS A 36 -0.46 -15.00 -3.14
C HIS A 36 -0.51 -14.46 -4.58
N TYR A 37 0.04 -13.24 -4.76
CA TYR A 37 0.16 -12.64 -6.10
C TYR A 37 1.06 -13.49 -7.00
N ASP A 38 2.18 -13.94 -6.43
CA ASP A 38 3.09 -14.94 -6.99
C ASP A 38 3.74 -15.76 -5.86
N GLU A 39 4.74 -16.58 -6.17
CA GLU A 39 5.48 -17.39 -5.18
C GLU A 39 6.23 -16.54 -4.16
N HIS A 40 6.55 -15.29 -4.50
CA HIS A 40 7.43 -14.41 -3.71
C HIS A 40 6.74 -13.10 -3.28
N THR A 41 5.43 -12.99 -3.49
CA THR A 41 4.67 -11.78 -3.19
C THR A 41 3.29 -12.14 -2.64
N ALA A 42 2.98 -11.65 -1.45
CA ALA A 42 1.65 -11.80 -0.86
C ALA A 42 1.00 -10.43 -0.65
N ILE A 43 -0.29 -10.33 -0.96
CA ILE A 43 -1.15 -9.20 -0.68
C ILE A 43 -2.06 -9.59 0.47
N LEU A 44 -2.07 -8.78 1.52
CA LEU A 44 -2.90 -8.99 2.70
C LEU A 44 -3.99 -7.92 2.73
N ARG A 45 -5.21 -8.30 3.10
CA ARG A 45 -6.28 -7.35 3.35
C ARG A 45 -6.82 -7.53 4.75
N GLN A 46 -6.84 -6.44 5.53
CA GLN A 46 -7.51 -6.39 6.82
C GLN A 46 -9.03 -6.51 6.63
N SER A 47 -9.72 -7.23 7.52
CA SER A 47 -11.18 -7.36 7.45
C SER A 47 -11.89 -6.08 7.87
N LYS A 48 -12.95 -5.71 7.13
CA LYS A 48 -13.86 -4.62 7.52
C LYS A 48 -14.62 -4.89 8.82
N ALA A 49 -14.66 -6.15 9.27
CA ALA A 49 -15.19 -6.51 10.59
C ALA A 49 -14.24 -6.14 11.73
N VAL A 50 -12.94 -6.01 11.43
CA VAL A 50 -11.91 -5.58 12.38
C VAL A 50 -11.77 -4.05 12.38
N HIS A 51 -11.67 -3.45 11.21
CA HIS A 51 -11.63 -2.00 11.03
C HIS A 51 -12.25 -1.59 9.70
N TYR A 52 -13.02 -0.52 9.67
CA TYR A 52 -13.74 -0.09 8.46
C TYR A 52 -12.81 0.36 7.32
N GLU A 53 -11.60 0.88 7.63
CA GLU A 53 -10.58 1.23 6.64
C GLU A 53 -10.13 -0.01 5.85
N ALA A 54 -9.91 -1.13 6.53
CA ALA A 54 -9.55 -2.41 5.93
C ALA A 54 -8.41 -2.29 4.90
N PRO A 55 -7.25 -1.74 5.28
CA PRO A 55 -6.16 -1.48 4.34
C PRO A 55 -5.59 -2.76 3.76
N PHE A 56 -4.99 -2.62 2.58
CA PHE A 56 -4.14 -3.61 1.96
C PHE A 56 -2.69 -3.43 2.41
N LEU A 57 -2.02 -4.53 2.67
CA LEU A 57 -0.61 -4.58 3.04
C LEU A 57 0.11 -5.52 2.07
N TYR A 58 1.40 -5.30 1.87
CA TYR A 58 2.17 -6.03 0.87
C TYR A 58 3.39 -6.67 1.49
N LEU A 59 3.58 -7.97 1.26
CA LEU A 59 4.74 -8.73 1.75
C LEU A 59 5.55 -9.25 0.56
N LEU A 60 6.76 -8.73 0.41
CA LEU A 60 7.69 -9.03 -0.68
C LEU A 60 8.86 -9.85 -0.13
N PHE A 61 9.09 -11.05 -0.69
CA PHE A 61 10.19 -11.91 -0.31
C PHE A 61 11.37 -11.73 -1.26
N GLY A 62 12.55 -11.42 -0.72
CA GLY A 62 13.82 -11.47 -1.44
C GLY A 62 14.68 -12.64 -0.97
N ASN A 63 15.95 -12.71 -1.41
CA ASN A 63 16.82 -13.80 -0.98
C ASN A 63 17.34 -13.67 0.45
N ASP A 64 17.49 -12.46 0.96
CA ASP A 64 18.13 -12.21 2.26
C ASP A 64 17.17 -11.67 3.32
N ARG A 65 16.09 -11.03 2.88
CA ARG A 65 15.02 -10.48 3.73
C ARG A 65 13.69 -10.34 3.02
N ALA A 66 12.62 -10.20 3.80
CA ALA A 66 11.31 -9.77 3.30
C ALA A 66 11.06 -8.30 3.65
N LEU A 67 10.26 -7.63 2.84
CA LEU A 67 9.70 -6.31 3.11
C LEU A 67 8.19 -6.44 3.33
N LEU A 68 7.72 -6.00 4.50
CA LEU A 68 6.31 -5.75 4.77
C LEU A 68 6.06 -4.25 4.60
N VAL A 69 5.18 -3.88 3.70
CA VAL A 69 4.70 -2.51 3.52
C VAL A 69 3.38 -2.37 4.25
N ASP A 70 3.35 -1.47 5.23
CA ASP A 70 2.26 -1.17 6.16
C ASP A 70 1.95 -2.28 7.17
N THR A 71 1.32 -1.88 8.28
CA THR A 71 0.94 -2.77 9.40
C THR A 71 -0.53 -2.69 9.80
N GLY A 72 -1.34 -2.00 8.98
CA GLY A 72 -2.80 -1.98 9.15
C GLY A 72 -3.33 -1.03 10.21
N ALA A 73 -4.65 -1.07 10.40
CA ALA A 73 -5.43 -0.12 11.17
C ALA A 73 -5.74 -0.59 12.61
N THR A 74 -5.10 -1.66 13.09
CA THR A 74 -5.44 -2.25 14.40
C THR A 74 -4.21 -2.78 15.10
N SER A 75 -3.94 -2.28 16.29
CA SER A 75 -2.76 -2.62 17.09
C SER A 75 -2.88 -3.95 17.83
N GLN A 76 -4.12 -4.33 18.22
CA GLN A 76 -4.38 -5.49 19.08
C GLN A 76 -4.23 -6.81 18.30
N PRO A 77 -3.26 -7.68 18.65
CA PRO A 77 -3.03 -8.94 17.94
C PRO A 77 -4.17 -9.94 18.08
N GLU A 78 -5.03 -9.80 19.10
CA GLU A 78 -6.21 -10.64 19.31
C GLU A 78 -7.30 -10.34 18.26
N LEU A 79 -7.35 -9.11 17.75
CA LEU A 79 -8.32 -8.66 16.74
C LEU A 79 -7.72 -8.67 15.33
N PHE A 80 -6.42 -8.41 15.24
CA PHE A 80 -5.69 -8.33 13.98
C PHE A 80 -4.33 -9.04 14.13
N PRO A 81 -4.27 -10.37 13.97
CA PRO A 81 -3.06 -11.17 14.23
C PRO A 81 -2.03 -11.05 13.09
N LEU A 82 -1.58 -9.80 12.83
CA LEU A 82 -0.71 -9.52 11.68
C LEU A 82 0.63 -10.23 11.80
N ARG A 83 1.31 -10.09 12.95
CA ARG A 83 2.60 -10.77 13.19
C ARG A 83 2.49 -12.28 12.98
N ALA A 84 1.49 -12.91 13.58
CA ALA A 84 1.31 -14.36 13.46
C ALA A 84 1.04 -14.78 11.99
N THR A 85 0.34 -13.94 11.23
CA THR A 85 0.10 -14.16 9.80
C THR A 85 1.38 -14.03 8.99
N VAL A 86 2.16 -12.96 9.21
CA VAL A 86 3.45 -12.75 8.55
C VAL A 86 4.44 -13.85 8.91
N ASP A 87 4.54 -14.25 10.18
CA ASP A 87 5.41 -15.35 10.61
C ASP A 87 5.07 -16.67 9.92
N ARG A 88 3.78 -16.99 9.79
CA ARG A 88 3.32 -18.18 9.07
C ARG A 88 3.72 -18.14 7.58
N LEU A 89 3.59 -16.98 6.93
CA LEU A 89 3.99 -16.79 5.53
C LEU A 89 5.50 -16.93 5.37
N LEU A 90 6.28 -16.31 6.26
CA LEU A 90 7.74 -16.42 6.28
C LEU A 90 8.20 -17.88 6.47
N VAL A 91 7.61 -18.60 7.44
CA VAL A 91 7.92 -20.02 7.69
C VAL A 91 7.58 -20.88 6.47
N GLY A 92 6.42 -20.63 5.85
CA GLY A 92 6.01 -21.35 4.64
C GLY A 92 6.97 -21.11 3.46
N TRP A 93 7.35 -19.86 3.24
CA TRP A 93 8.29 -19.49 2.18
C TRP A 93 9.70 -20.07 2.43
N LEU A 94 10.20 -19.97 3.66
CA LEU A 94 11.50 -20.51 4.05
C LEU A 94 11.56 -22.05 4.00
N ALA A 95 10.44 -22.73 4.16
CA ALA A 95 10.38 -24.18 3.99
C ALA A 95 10.66 -24.59 2.52
N ALA A 96 10.19 -23.78 1.55
CA ALA A 96 10.48 -23.98 0.13
C ALA A 96 11.86 -23.40 -0.28
N HIS A 97 12.27 -22.31 0.36
CA HIS A 97 13.48 -21.54 0.07
C HIS A 97 14.39 -21.39 1.31
N PRO A 98 15.05 -22.45 1.79
CA PRO A 98 15.84 -22.41 3.04
C PRO A 98 16.94 -21.35 3.00
N ARG A 99 17.06 -20.58 4.11
CA ARG A 99 18.09 -19.56 4.36
C ARG A 99 18.65 -19.76 5.77
N ASP A 100 19.95 -19.57 5.95
CA ASP A 100 20.61 -19.64 7.26
C ASP A 100 20.23 -18.47 8.17
N ARG A 101 20.02 -17.30 7.56
CA ARG A 101 19.49 -16.08 8.20
C ARG A 101 18.49 -15.45 7.27
N TYR A 102 17.44 -14.88 7.83
CA TYR A 102 16.41 -14.18 7.06
C TYR A 102 15.79 -13.09 7.92
N GLU A 103 15.84 -11.87 7.40
CA GLU A 103 15.38 -10.69 8.11
C GLU A 103 13.97 -10.27 7.63
N LEU A 104 13.24 -9.56 8.49
CA LEU A 104 12.03 -8.84 8.13
C LEU A 104 12.28 -7.35 8.25
N LEU A 105 12.02 -6.63 7.19
CA LEU A 105 11.93 -5.19 7.15
C LEU A 105 10.46 -4.80 7.14
N VAL A 106 10.04 -3.94 8.08
CA VAL A 106 8.72 -3.32 8.11
C VAL A 106 8.91 -1.85 7.77
N ALA A 107 8.27 -1.40 6.71
CA ALA A 107 8.29 0.00 6.27
C ALA A 107 6.88 0.41 5.86
N HIS A 108 6.66 1.69 5.64
CA HIS A 108 5.31 2.23 5.44
C HIS A 108 5.16 2.95 4.12
N SER A 109 3.93 2.98 3.62
CA SER A 109 3.53 3.88 2.55
C SER A 109 3.45 5.31 3.08
N HIS A 110 2.97 5.51 4.32
CA HIS A 110 2.89 6.80 4.99
C HIS A 110 2.59 6.64 6.50
N SER A 111 2.42 7.74 7.24
CA SER A 111 2.38 7.75 8.71
C SER A 111 1.00 7.66 9.34
N HIS A 112 -0.08 7.64 8.58
CA HIS A 112 -1.43 7.59 9.15
C HIS A 112 -1.68 6.31 9.94
N SER A 113 -2.55 6.43 10.95
CA SER A 113 -2.75 5.40 11.96
C SER A 113 -3.24 4.05 11.42
N ASP A 114 -3.92 4.05 10.30
CA ASP A 114 -4.41 2.85 9.62
C ASP A 114 -3.33 2.13 8.79
N HIS A 115 -2.11 2.68 8.74
CA HIS A 115 -0.94 2.07 8.10
C HIS A 115 0.13 1.63 9.09
N VAL A 116 0.15 2.19 10.32
CA VAL A 116 1.22 1.98 11.29
C VAL A 116 0.75 1.34 12.60
N ALA A 117 -0.57 1.13 12.78
CA ALA A 117 -1.11 0.70 14.08
C ALA A 117 -0.54 -0.64 14.57
N GLY A 118 -0.18 -1.53 13.67
CA GLY A 118 0.35 -2.86 14.00
C GLY A 118 1.85 -2.92 14.28
N ASP A 119 2.62 -1.83 14.21
CA ASP A 119 4.07 -1.79 14.41
C ASP A 119 4.50 -2.43 15.72
N GLY A 120 3.75 -2.17 16.78
CA GLY A 120 4.00 -2.73 18.09
C GLY A 120 4.01 -4.26 18.14
N GLN A 121 3.36 -4.93 17.20
CA GLN A 121 3.38 -6.38 17.10
C GLN A 121 4.76 -6.93 16.68
N PHE A 122 5.60 -6.10 16.05
CA PHE A 122 6.92 -6.48 15.56
C PHE A 122 8.07 -5.99 16.44
N ALA A 123 7.81 -5.19 17.47
CA ALA A 123 8.83 -4.52 18.27
C ALA A 123 9.82 -5.49 18.97
N ASP A 124 9.37 -6.68 19.37
CA ASP A 124 10.18 -7.71 20.02
C ASP A 124 10.47 -8.91 19.11
N ARG A 125 10.13 -8.81 17.81
CA ARG A 125 10.39 -9.88 16.86
C ARG A 125 11.89 -9.93 16.51
N PRO A 126 12.56 -11.09 16.67
CA PRO A 126 13.96 -11.21 16.29
C PRO A 126 14.17 -11.00 14.78
N ASP A 127 15.38 -10.58 14.42
CA ASP A 127 15.80 -10.32 13.01
C ASP A 127 14.79 -9.42 12.28
N THR A 128 14.28 -8.38 12.96
CA THR A 128 13.28 -7.47 12.41
C THR A 128 13.71 -6.02 12.61
N THR A 129 13.55 -5.22 11.57
CA THR A 129 13.68 -3.77 11.61
C THR A 129 12.32 -3.15 11.30
N VAL A 130 11.78 -2.36 12.22
CA VAL A 130 10.61 -1.51 11.97
C VAL A 130 11.11 -0.09 11.74
N VAL A 131 10.87 0.44 10.56
CA VAL A 131 11.23 1.81 10.19
C VAL A 131 10.22 2.77 10.80
N GLY A 132 10.68 3.80 11.50
CA GLY A 132 9.78 4.86 11.97
C GLY A 132 9.06 5.55 10.82
N ALA A 133 7.81 5.91 11.01
CA ALA A 133 6.97 6.46 9.96
C ALA A 133 7.09 8.00 9.81
N ASP A 134 7.83 8.69 10.70
CA ASP A 134 8.07 10.11 10.52
C ASP A 134 9.12 10.40 9.43
N GLN A 135 9.06 11.58 8.83
CA GLN A 135 9.93 11.97 7.72
C GLN A 135 11.43 11.81 8.03
N PRO A 136 11.97 12.23 9.22
CA PRO A 136 13.38 12.03 9.53
C PRO A 136 13.79 10.55 9.58
N ALA A 137 12.93 9.67 10.12
CA ALA A 137 13.18 8.23 10.18
C ALA A 137 13.18 7.61 8.79
N VAL A 138 12.20 7.97 7.95
CA VAL A 138 12.09 7.53 6.54
C VAL A 138 13.31 7.99 5.75
N MET A 139 13.68 9.28 5.82
CA MET A 139 14.87 9.82 5.16
C MET A 139 16.15 9.12 5.60
N GLY A 140 16.30 8.92 6.93
CA GLY A 140 17.47 8.22 7.49
C GLY A 140 17.59 6.78 7.01
N PHE A 141 16.48 6.05 6.98
CA PHE A 141 16.44 4.69 6.47
C PHE A 141 16.74 4.61 4.97
N LEU A 142 16.16 5.49 4.16
CA LEU A 142 16.34 5.53 2.72
C LEU A 142 17.68 6.17 2.30
N GLY A 143 18.43 6.77 3.23
CA GLY A 143 19.69 7.47 2.94
C GLY A 143 19.49 8.74 2.10
N LEU A 144 18.31 9.33 2.12
CA LEU A 144 17.99 10.56 1.41
C LEU A 144 18.49 11.78 2.18
N ARG A 145 19.10 12.72 1.48
CA ARG A 145 19.65 13.96 2.08
C ARG A 145 18.69 15.13 2.01
N GLU A 146 17.87 15.16 0.98
CA GLU A 146 16.88 16.20 0.70
C GLU A 146 15.55 15.53 0.40
N TRP A 147 14.49 16.08 0.95
CA TRP A 147 13.13 15.58 0.74
C TRP A 147 12.32 16.56 -0.11
N PRO A 148 11.58 16.09 -1.10
CA PRO A 148 11.36 14.70 -1.53
C PRO A 148 12.26 14.28 -2.71
N GLU A 149 13.49 14.76 -2.75
CA GLU A 149 14.41 14.56 -3.88
C GLU A 149 15.08 13.18 -3.85
N GLY A 150 15.24 12.60 -5.03
CA GLY A 150 15.90 11.32 -5.22
C GLY A 150 14.96 10.12 -5.17
N ILE A 151 15.52 8.97 -5.49
CA ILE A 151 14.89 7.65 -5.42
C ILE A 151 15.88 6.77 -4.66
N ALA A 152 15.41 6.12 -3.62
CA ALA A 152 16.21 5.16 -2.87
C ALA A 152 15.94 3.74 -3.35
N GLN A 153 16.89 2.84 -3.09
CA GLN A 153 16.77 1.43 -3.41
C GLN A 153 16.91 0.60 -2.15
N VAL A 154 15.98 -0.30 -1.93
CA VAL A 154 16.00 -1.27 -0.84
C VAL A 154 16.26 -2.65 -1.44
N ASP A 155 17.47 -3.18 -1.22
CA ASP A 155 17.84 -4.51 -1.68
C ASP A 155 17.38 -5.57 -0.66
N LEU A 156 16.53 -6.47 -1.12
CA LEU A 156 16.03 -7.60 -0.34
C LEU A 156 16.87 -8.89 -0.57
N GLY A 157 17.96 -8.76 -1.29
CA GLY A 157 18.80 -9.86 -1.78
C GLY A 157 18.41 -10.25 -3.21
N ASP A 158 19.03 -9.57 -4.18
CA ASP A 158 18.78 -9.65 -5.64
C ASP A 158 17.35 -9.19 -6.06
N ARG A 159 16.47 -8.89 -5.12
CA ARG A 159 15.19 -8.21 -5.35
C ARG A 159 15.32 -6.78 -4.86
N VAL A 160 15.36 -5.84 -5.79
CA VAL A 160 15.49 -4.42 -5.49
C VAL A 160 14.12 -3.74 -5.59
N VAL A 161 13.74 -3.05 -4.53
CA VAL A 161 12.51 -2.26 -4.47
C VAL A 161 12.90 -0.78 -4.45
N ASP A 162 12.43 -0.02 -5.44
CA ASP A 162 12.64 1.43 -5.47
C ASP A 162 11.64 2.12 -4.51
N ALA A 163 12.14 3.08 -3.73
CA ALA A 163 11.35 3.93 -2.85
C ALA A 163 11.31 5.34 -3.41
N VAL A 164 10.15 5.81 -3.81
CA VAL A 164 9.92 7.12 -4.40
C VAL A 164 9.19 8.00 -3.40
N PRO A 165 9.81 9.07 -2.86
CA PRO A 165 9.11 10.03 -2.01
C PRO A 165 7.86 10.58 -2.69
N SER A 166 6.73 10.54 -1.99
CA SER A 166 5.41 10.82 -2.56
C SER A 166 4.56 11.73 -1.64
N PRO A 167 5.09 12.88 -1.16
CA PRO A 167 4.34 13.77 -0.29
C PRO A 167 3.12 14.37 -0.97
N GLY A 168 2.14 14.78 -0.14
CA GLY A 168 0.95 15.49 -0.58
C GLY A 168 -0.34 14.98 0.05
N HIS A 169 -0.51 13.65 0.17
CA HIS A 169 -1.48 13.05 1.07
C HIS A 169 -0.94 13.08 2.50
N ASP A 170 0.30 12.64 2.70
CA ASP A 170 1.04 12.76 3.94
C ASP A 170 2.48 13.18 3.65
N GLU A 171 3.14 13.88 4.61
CA GLU A 171 4.49 14.42 4.39
C GLU A 171 5.55 13.33 4.17
N PRO A 172 5.63 12.25 4.98
CA PRO A 172 6.61 11.17 4.82
C PRO A 172 6.21 10.09 3.81
N ALA A 173 5.19 10.34 2.98
CA ALA A 173 4.67 9.30 2.10
C ALA A 173 5.70 8.80 1.08
N VAL A 174 5.70 7.49 0.84
CA VAL A 174 6.58 6.77 -0.09
C VAL A 174 5.76 5.85 -0.98
N THR A 175 5.96 5.94 -2.28
CA THR A 175 5.50 4.94 -3.24
C THR A 175 6.61 3.91 -3.46
N TRP A 176 6.27 2.63 -3.37
CA TRP A 176 7.21 1.53 -3.53
C TRP A 176 7.04 0.90 -4.91
N TYR A 177 8.14 0.71 -5.64
CA TYR A 177 8.12 0.00 -6.93
C TYR A 177 8.98 -1.25 -6.86
N ASP A 178 8.37 -2.38 -7.14
CA ASP A 178 9.07 -3.67 -7.25
C ASP A 178 9.26 -4.04 -8.72
N GLY A 179 10.51 -3.94 -9.19
CA GLY A 179 10.86 -4.26 -10.56
C GLY A 179 10.65 -5.72 -10.94
N SER A 180 10.65 -6.64 -9.96
CA SER A 180 10.46 -8.08 -10.19
C SER A 180 9.03 -8.44 -10.59
N THR A 181 8.05 -7.69 -10.11
CA THR A 181 6.63 -7.90 -10.43
C THR A 181 6.05 -6.82 -11.32
N GLY A 182 6.69 -5.65 -11.38
CA GLY A 182 6.14 -4.45 -12.00
C GLY A 182 5.01 -3.82 -11.19
N LEU A 183 4.93 -4.10 -9.88
CA LEU A 183 3.96 -3.49 -9.00
C LEU A 183 4.45 -2.12 -8.51
N LEU A 184 3.58 -1.12 -8.63
CA LEU A 184 3.74 0.20 -8.04
C LEU A 184 2.76 0.32 -6.87
N LEU A 185 3.27 0.26 -5.63
CA LEU A 185 2.48 0.32 -4.40
C LEU A 185 2.34 1.78 -3.99
N THR A 186 1.17 2.35 -4.22
CA THR A 186 0.93 3.80 -4.17
C THR A 186 0.41 4.30 -2.84
N GLY A 187 0.19 3.41 -1.84
CA GLY A 187 -0.43 3.81 -0.57
C GLY A 187 -1.73 4.59 -0.83
N ASP A 188 -1.83 5.77 -0.23
CA ASP A 188 -2.99 6.65 -0.37
C ASP A 188 -2.81 7.77 -1.39
N THR A 189 -1.71 7.74 -2.15
CA THR A 189 -1.53 8.67 -3.27
C THR A 189 -2.49 8.37 -4.42
N LEU A 190 -2.72 7.07 -4.74
CA LEU A 190 -3.66 6.67 -5.79
C LEU A 190 -4.23 5.27 -5.53
N TYR A 191 -5.53 5.19 -5.33
CA TYR A 191 -6.29 3.95 -5.11
C TYR A 191 -7.75 4.14 -5.56
N PRO A 192 -8.55 3.09 -5.70
CA PRO A 192 -9.98 3.21 -6.01
C PRO A 192 -10.76 3.74 -4.79
N GLY A 193 -10.65 5.03 -4.52
CA GLY A 193 -11.21 5.62 -3.31
C GLY A 193 -11.11 7.15 -3.26
N ARG A 194 -11.13 7.67 -2.04
CA ARG A 194 -11.09 9.10 -1.72
C ARG A 194 -9.66 9.57 -1.52
N LEU A 195 -9.11 10.22 -2.52
CA LEU A 195 -7.77 10.78 -2.48
C LEU A 195 -7.78 12.10 -1.73
N TYR A 196 -7.48 12.08 -0.42
CA TYR A 196 -7.36 13.28 0.40
C TYR A 196 -6.02 13.95 0.16
N VAL A 197 -6.06 15.20 -0.28
CA VAL A 197 -4.86 15.98 -0.57
C VAL A 197 -4.71 17.11 0.43
N PHE A 198 -3.71 17.01 1.30
CA PHE A 198 -3.43 17.99 2.34
C PHE A 198 -2.42 19.05 1.89
N ASP A 199 -1.49 18.68 1.00
CA ASP A 199 -0.56 19.61 0.35
C ASP A 199 -0.71 19.46 -1.18
N TRP A 200 -1.48 20.36 -1.77
CA TRP A 200 -1.81 20.33 -3.20
C TRP A 200 -0.59 20.50 -4.11
N PRO A 201 0.32 21.46 -3.87
CA PRO A 201 1.55 21.58 -4.65
C PRO A 201 2.45 20.32 -4.56
N ALA A 202 2.63 19.78 -3.36
CA ALA A 202 3.43 18.58 -3.16
C ALA A 202 2.80 17.36 -3.85
N PHE A 203 1.46 17.20 -3.76
CA PHE A 203 0.73 16.13 -4.42
C PHE A 203 0.85 16.21 -5.95
N THR A 204 0.72 17.41 -6.51
CA THR A 204 0.89 17.64 -7.96
C THR A 204 2.30 17.26 -8.40
N ALA A 205 3.32 17.71 -7.68
CA ALA A 205 4.71 17.36 -7.97
C ALA A 205 4.98 15.85 -7.81
N THR A 206 4.32 15.20 -6.84
CA THR A 206 4.38 13.74 -6.66
C THR A 206 3.82 13.00 -7.87
N VAL A 207 2.65 13.38 -8.36
CA VAL A 207 2.04 12.73 -9.53
C VAL A 207 2.92 12.92 -10.77
N ASP A 208 3.50 14.11 -10.97
CA ASP A 208 4.45 14.37 -12.07
C ASP A 208 5.73 13.51 -11.92
N ARG A 209 6.26 13.39 -10.69
CA ARG A 209 7.42 12.51 -10.38
C ARG A 209 7.11 11.04 -10.67
N LEU A 210 5.95 10.53 -10.27
CA LEU A 210 5.55 9.14 -10.53
C LEU A 210 5.39 8.87 -12.02
N LEU A 211 4.81 9.81 -12.79
CA LEU A 211 4.72 9.68 -14.23
C LEU A 211 6.11 9.61 -14.88
N ALA A 212 7.01 10.52 -14.54
CA ALA A 212 8.39 10.50 -15.03
C ALA A 212 9.13 9.23 -14.61
N PHE A 213 8.96 8.78 -13.37
CA PHE A 213 9.55 7.55 -12.85
C PHE A 213 9.13 6.31 -13.65
N THR A 214 7.89 6.28 -14.13
CA THR A 214 7.32 5.12 -14.84
C THR A 214 7.57 5.13 -16.35
N GLU A 215 8.17 6.18 -16.93
CA GLU A 215 8.43 6.26 -18.38
C GLU A 215 9.30 5.12 -18.90
N ASP A 216 10.37 4.78 -18.16
CA ASP A 216 11.36 3.77 -18.55
C ASP A 216 11.25 2.48 -17.74
N ARG A 217 10.16 2.29 -16.97
CA ARG A 217 9.95 1.12 -16.11
C ARG A 217 8.71 0.33 -16.51
N PRO A 218 8.81 -1.00 -16.60
CA PRO A 218 7.65 -1.83 -16.88
C PRO A 218 6.73 -1.89 -15.64
N VAL A 219 5.65 -1.13 -15.66
CA VAL A 219 4.62 -1.15 -14.61
C VAL A 219 3.43 -1.97 -15.09
N GLY A 220 3.15 -3.07 -14.39
CA GLY A 220 2.00 -3.93 -14.65
C GLY A 220 0.73 -3.38 -14.01
N HIS A 221 0.80 -3.10 -12.70
CA HIS A 221 -0.32 -2.61 -11.93
C HIS A 221 0.10 -1.55 -10.90
N LEU A 222 -0.82 -0.64 -10.59
CA LEU A 222 -0.75 0.24 -9.43
C LEU A 222 -1.69 -0.33 -8.38
N LEU A 223 -1.18 -0.55 -7.17
CA LEU A 223 -1.94 -1.07 -6.05
C LEU A 223 -1.87 -0.06 -4.89
N GLY A 224 -3.01 0.53 -4.56
CA GLY A 224 -3.11 1.42 -3.40
C GLY A 224 -3.51 0.67 -2.13
N ALA A 225 -3.72 1.42 -1.05
CA ALA A 225 -3.98 0.79 0.24
C ALA A 225 -5.46 0.52 0.51
N HIS A 226 -6.40 1.08 -0.26
CA HIS A 226 -7.84 0.94 0.01
C HIS A 226 -8.67 0.67 -1.24
N ILE A 227 -9.91 0.20 -1.02
CA ILE A 227 -11.00 0.26 -1.98
C ILE A 227 -12.18 0.92 -1.28
N GLU A 228 -12.61 2.06 -1.77
CA GLU A 228 -13.71 2.84 -1.20
C GLU A 228 -14.75 3.23 -2.27
N MET A 229 -14.43 3.02 -3.55
CA MET A 229 -15.35 3.22 -4.66
C MET A 229 -16.32 2.05 -4.79
N THR A 230 -17.45 2.32 -5.40
CA THR A 230 -18.31 1.30 -5.99
C THR A 230 -17.92 1.04 -7.46
N ARG A 231 -18.52 0.03 -8.07
CA ARG A 231 -18.37 -0.21 -9.52
C ARG A 231 -19.03 0.87 -10.39
N SER A 232 -19.88 1.71 -9.80
CA SER A 232 -20.48 2.84 -10.50
C SER A 232 -19.47 3.99 -10.58
N PRO A 233 -19.15 4.50 -11.77
CA PRO A 233 -18.18 5.59 -11.94
C PRO A 233 -18.50 6.81 -11.07
N GLY A 234 -17.50 7.32 -10.35
CA GLY A 234 -17.63 8.52 -9.52
C GLY A 234 -18.44 8.34 -8.23
N VAL A 235 -18.82 7.11 -7.88
CA VAL A 235 -19.62 6.83 -6.68
C VAL A 235 -18.78 6.04 -5.68
N ASP A 236 -18.56 6.64 -4.51
CA ASP A 236 -17.90 5.99 -3.37
C ASP A 236 -18.92 5.49 -2.33
N TYR A 237 -18.47 4.59 -1.47
CA TYR A 237 -19.22 4.17 -0.31
C TYR A 237 -19.27 5.27 0.75
N VAL A 238 -20.32 5.27 1.55
CA VAL A 238 -20.40 6.14 2.73
C VAL A 238 -19.21 5.85 3.65
N ILE A 239 -18.58 6.90 4.15
CA ILE A 239 -17.46 6.82 5.09
C ILE A 239 -17.84 5.95 6.30
N ARG A 240 -16.91 5.09 6.76
CA ARG A 240 -17.12 4.11 7.84
C ARG A 240 -18.07 2.94 7.50
N THR A 241 -18.37 2.73 6.22
CA THR A 241 -19.13 1.55 5.79
C THR A 241 -18.29 0.29 6.00
N THR A 242 -18.87 -0.70 6.68
CA THR A 242 -18.23 -2.01 6.95
C THR A 242 -18.71 -3.12 6.02
N TYR A 243 -19.50 -2.81 5.01
CA TYR A 243 -19.99 -3.73 3.98
C TYR A 243 -19.99 -3.06 2.61
N GLN A 244 -19.12 -3.55 1.73
CA GLN A 244 -18.85 -2.95 0.42
C GLN A 244 -18.90 -4.02 -0.71
N PRO A 245 -20.08 -4.63 -1.00
CA PRO A 245 -20.19 -5.79 -1.91
C PRO A 245 -19.92 -5.46 -3.38
N GLU A 246 -19.99 -4.19 -3.77
CA GLU A 246 -19.81 -3.71 -5.15
C GLU A 246 -18.43 -2.99 -5.33
N GLU A 247 -17.42 -3.42 -4.60
CA GLU A 247 -16.06 -2.90 -4.81
C GLU A 247 -15.56 -3.17 -6.23
N PRO A 248 -14.89 -2.19 -6.89
CA PRO A 248 -14.16 -2.43 -8.12
C PRO A 248 -12.89 -3.25 -7.85
N PRO A 249 -12.17 -3.70 -8.89
CA PRO A 249 -10.83 -4.23 -8.72
C PRO A 249 -9.89 -3.26 -8.00
N LEU A 250 -8.97 -3.82 -7.17
CA LEU A 250 -7.95 -3.04 -6.47
C LEU A 250 -6.97 -2.39 -7.45
N GLU A 251 -6.62 -3.15 -8.48
CA GLU A 251 -5.60 -2.76 -9.43
C GLU A 251 -6.05 -1.57 -10.29
N LEU A 252 -5.16 -0.60 -10.37
CA LEU A 252 -5.18 0.51 -11.29
C LEU A 252 -4.04 0.36 -12.31
N SER A 253 -4.04 1.22 -13.30
CA SER A 253 -3.09 1.21 -14.40
C SER A 253 -2.38 2.56 -14.54
N LEU A 254 -1.35 2.64 -15.39
CA LEU A 254 -0.74 3.92 -15.77
C LEU A 254 -1.75 4.87 -16.46
N ALA A 255 -2.83 4.35 -17.04
CA ALA A 255 -3.89 5.19 -17.57
C ALA A 255 -4.65 5.94 -16.46
N ASP A 256 -4.82 5.29 -15.29
CA ASP A 256 -5.45 5.91 -14.11
C ASP A 256 -4.53 6.97 -13.49
N LEU A 257 -3.21 6.73 -13.43
CA LEU A 257 -2.23 7.75 -12.99
C LEU A 257 -2.25 8.97 -13.91
N ARG A 258 -2.32 8.76 -15.23
CA ARG A 258 -2.49 9.87 -16.20
C ARG A 258 -3.85 10.54 -16.06
N ALA A 259 -4.91 9.80 -15.70
CA ALA A 259 -6.22 10.37 -15.41
C ALA A 259 -6.17 11.27 -14.16
N LEU A 260 -5.46 10.84 -13.11
CA LEU A 260 -5.24 11.65 -11.92
C LEU A 260 -4.51 12.96 -12.27
N ARG A 261 -3.49 12.90 -13.12
CA ARG A 261 -2.78 14.13 -13.55
C ARG A 261 -3.69 15.11 -14.29
N ARG A 262 -4.55 14.59 -15.18
CA ARG A 262 -5.55 15.43 -15.86
C ARG A 262 -6.58 16.01 -14.90
N ALA A 263 -7.02 15.21 -13.92
CA ALA A 263 -7.93 15.66 -12.88
C ALA A 263 -7.33 16.82 -12.05
N ILE A 264 -6.05 16.74 -11.70
CA ILE A 264 -5.33 17.79 -11.01
C ILE A 264 -5.31 19.09 -11.85
N GLU A 265 -5.06 18.99 -13.16
CA GLU A 265 -5.10 20.15 -14.07
C GLU A 265 -6.50 20.77 -14.17
N GLU A 266 -7.53 19.93 -14.24
CA GLU A 266 -8.93 20.35 -14.32
C GLU A 266 -9.41 21.04 -13.04
N VAL A 267 -9.06 20.47 -11.88
CA VAL A 267 -9.41 21.02 -10.56
C VAL A 267 -8.67 22.34 -10.31
N GLY A 268 -7.40 22.44 -10.70
CA GLY A 268 -6.55 23.59 -10.43
C GLY A 268 -6.55 23.92 -8.93
N ASP A 269 -6.77 25.18 -8.58
CA ASP A 269 -6.82 25.67 -7.20
C ASP A 269 -8.24 25.65 -6.58
N THR A 270 -9.18 24.90 -7.17
CA THR A 270 -10.57 24.89 -6.72
C THR A 270 -10.78 23.90 -5.57
N PRO A 271 -10.97 24.32 -4.31
CA PRO A 271 -11.25 23.40 -3.22
C PRO A 271 -12.58 22.72 -3.42
N GLY A 272 -12.67 21.45 -2.98
CA GLY A 272 -13.92 20.70 -3.05
C GLY A 272 -13.72 19.20 -3.16
N VAL A 273 -14.82 18.52 -3.46
CA VAL A 273 -14.90 17.09 -3.72
C VAL A 273 -15.17 16.89 -5.21
N HIS A 274 -14.24 16.27 -5.89
CA HIS A 274 -14.26 16.12 -7.35
C HIS A 274 -14.30 14.63 -7.72
N PRO A 275 -15.49 14.09 -8.09
CA PRO A 275 -15.61 12.68 -8.45
C PRO A 275 -15.11 12.43 -9.87
N TYR A 276 -14.32 11.37 -10.03
CA TYR A 276 -13.84 10.81 -11.29
C TYR A 276 -14.20 9.32 -11.38
N GLU A 277 -14.00 8.73 -12.52
CA GLU A 277 -14.44 7.34 -12.78
C GLU A 277 -13.94 6.35 -11.73
N ARG A 278 -12.65 6.42 -11.36
CA ARG A 278 -11.97 5.43 -10.51
C ARG A 278 -11.59 5.96 -9.12
N PHE A 279 -11.73 7.26 -8.88
CA PHE A 279 -11.38 7.90 -7.61
C PHE A 279 -12.19 9.17 -7.38
N VAL A 280 -12.19 9.65 -6.16
CA VAL A 280 -12.75 10.96 -5.79
C VAL A 280 -11.63 11.81 -5.22
N LEU A 281 -11.34 12.96 -5.84
CA LEU A 281 -10.27 13.85 -5.41
C LEU A 281 -10.81 14.88 -4.40
N TYR A 282 -10.23 14.89 -3.20
CA TYR A 282 -10.57 15.79 -2.11
C TYR A 282 -9.49 16.86 -2.01
N HIS A 283 -9.77 18.09 -2.48
CA HIS A 283 -8.84 19.22 -2.43
C HIS A 283 -9.27 20.23 -1.37
N GLY A 284 -8.42 20.48 -0.37
CA GLY A 284 -8.68 21.50 0.67
C GLY A 284 -9.92 21.20 1.53
N VAL A 285 -10.39 19.96 1.54
CA VAL A 285 -11.50 19.49 2.38
C VAL A 285 -10.89 18.73 3.55
N PRO A 286 -11.29 19.08 4.81
CA PRO A 286 -10.80 18.34 5.95
C PRO A 286 -11.12 16.85 5.85
N ASP A 287 -10.14 16.01 6.15
CA ASP A 287 -10.38 14.60 6.30
C ASP A 287 -11.37 14.35 7.43
N ARG A 288 -12.42 13.60 7.14
CA ARG A 288 -13.45 13.25 8.12
C ARG A 288 -13.12 11.95 8.87
N HIS A 289 -12.01 11.29 8.54
CA HIS A 289 -11.55 10.07 9.20
C HIS A 289 -10.86 10.35 10.54
N PHE A 290 -10.22 11.51 10.68
CA PHE A 290 -9.46 11.92 11.89
C PHE A 290 -10.27 12.78 12.89
N GLY A 291 -11.58 12.79 12.80
CA GLY A 291 -12.48 13.52 13.68
C GLY A 291 -13.20 12.64 14.71
#